data_160d8290cbfe3f00ebbd507dc0320fbb
#
_entry.id   160d8290cbfe3f00ebbd507dc0320fbb
#
_cell.length_a   1.000
_cell.length_b   1.000
_cell.length_c   1.000
_cell.angle_alpha   90.00
_cell.angle_beta   90.00
_cell.angle_gamma   90.00
#
_symmetry.space_group_name_H-M   'P 1'
#
loop_
_entity.id
_entity.type
_entity.pdbx_description
1 polymer ?
#
loop_
_entity_poly.entity_id
_entity_poly.type
_entity_poly.pdbx_seq_one_letter_code
_entity_poly.pdbx_strand_id
1 'polypeptide(L)'
;MIEYCDFEKVEIRVGTIIEAKFNDKSNKPSIILIIDFGEVIGHKKTSAQLTKHYMPEDLIGKQVAAVTNFPPKQIGKMISEVLVLGFPDEENNPILVMPTKKVNNGEKLF
;
A
#
# COMPACT_ATOMS: atom_id res chain seq x y z
N MET A 1 2.59 5.25 26.16
CA MET A 1 2.78 3.99 25.43
C MET A 1 1.44 3.37 25.07
N ILE A 2 1.40 2.54 24.05
CA ILE A 2 0.17 1.85 23.66
C ILE A 2 0.08 0.47 24.30
N GLU A 3 -1.13 -0.07 24.32
CA GLU A 3 -1.38 -1.45 24.74
C GLU A 3 -1.38 -2.36 23.51
N TYR A 4 -1.21 -3.67 23.72
CA TYR A 4 -1.24 -4.62 22.62
C TYR A 4 -2.57 -4.60 21.86
N CYS A 5 -3.68 -4.39 22.55
CA CYS A 5 -4.99 -4.27 21.90
C CYS A 5 -5.08 -3.08 20.95
N ASP A 6 -4.29 -2.03 21.17
CA ASP A 6 -4.26 -0.91 20.23
C ASP A 6 -3.61 -1.32 18.91
N PHE A 7 -2.56 -2.12 18.97
CA PHE A 7 -1.93 -2.69 17.78
C PHE A 7 -2.89 -3.62 17.04
N GLU A 8 -3.62 -4.44 17.77
CA GLU A 8 -4.57 -5.38 17.17
C GLU A 8 -5.71 -4.70 16.40
N LYS A 9 -6.03 -3.45 16.74
CA LYS A 9 -7.07 -2.68 16.04
C LYS A 9 -6.63 -2.25 14.64
N VAL A 10 -5.33 -2.15 14.40
CA VAL A 10 -4.81 -1.75 13.10
C VAL A 10 -4.66 -3.01 12.24
N GLU A 11 -5.37 -3.06 11.12
CA GLU A 11 -5.30 -4.22 10.24
C GLU A 11 -4.27 -3.98 9.14
N ILE A 12 -3.03 -4.31 9.45
CA ILE A 12 -1.94 -4.29 8.48
C ILE A 12 -1.95 -5.65 7.80
N ARG A 13 -2.21 -5.67 6.49
CA ARG A 13 -2.30 -6.89 5.72
C ARG A 13 -1.39 -6.84 4.51
N VAL A 14 -0.99 -8.01 4.03
CA VAL A 14 -0.16 -8.13 2.84
C VAL A 14 -1.03 -8.34 1.61
N GLY A 15 -0.65 -7.69 0.52
CA GLY A 15 -1.31 -7.89 -0.76
C GLY A 15 -0.31 -7.82 -1.90
N THR A 16 -0.67 -8.39 -3.04
CA THR A 16 0.15 -8.39 -4.25
C THR A 16 -0.31 -7.26 -5.17
N ILE A 17 0.63 -6.44 -5.60
CA ILE A 17 0.35 -5.40 -6.59
C ILE A 17 0.10 -6.08 -7.94
N ILE A 18 -1.10 -5.90 -8.50
CA ILE A 18 -1.49 -6.50 -9.77
C ILE A 18 -1.55 -5.48 -10.90
N GLU A 19 -1.70 -4.20 -10.58
CA GLU A 19 -1.63 -3.11 -11.54
C GLU A 19 -0.92 -1.92 -10.92
N ALA A 20 -0.14 -1.21 -11.71
CA ALA A 20 0.54 0.01 -11.30
C ALA A 20 0.70 0.93 -12.49
N LYS A 21 0.41 2.21 -12.31
CA LYS A 21 0.57 3.22 -13.35
C LYS A 21 0.81 4.60 -12.75
N PHE A 22 1.49 5.46 -13.50
CA PHE A 22 1.64 6.85 -13.07
C PHE A 22 0.29 7.54 -12.99
N ASN A 23 0.13 8.41 -12.00
CA ASN A 23 -1.06 9.24 -11.85
C ASN A 23 -0.78 10.61 -12.48
N ASP A 24 -1.20 10.79 -13.73
CA ASP A 24 -0.99 12.03 -14.48
C ASP A 24 -1.85 13.19 -14.00
N LYS A 25 -2.87 12.91 -13.18
CA LYS A 25 -3.83 13.89 -12.71
C LYS A 25 -3.54 14.41 -11.31
N SER A 26 -2.45 13.98 -10.69
CA SER A 26 -2.05 14.42 -9.37
C SER A 26 -1.13 15.63 -9.45
N ASN A 27 -1.27 16.56 -8.49
CA ASN A 27 -0.36 17.69 -8.35
C ASN A 27 1.04 17.27 -7.94
N LYS A 28 1.16 16.09 -7.31
CA LYS A 28 2.45 15.51 -6.92
C LYS A 28 2.64 14.19 -7.66
N PRO A 29 3.86 13.90 -8.13
CA PRO A 29 4.11 12.63 -8.79
C PRO A 29 3.72 11.46 -7.88
N SER A 30 2.87 10.56 -8.39
CA SER A 30 2.41 9.41 -7.63
C SER A 30 2.17 8.22 -8.57
N ILE A 31 2.03 7.04 -7.96
CA ILE A 31 1.70 5.81 -8.68
C ILE A 31 0.38 5.29 -8.13
N ILE A 32 -0.55 4.99 -9.03
CA ILE A 32 -1.82 4.33 -8.68
C ILE A 32 -1.57 2.84 -8.67
N LEU A 33 -2.00 2.18 -7.61
CA LEU A 33 -1.84 0.74 -7.41
C LEU A 33 -3.19 0.08 -7.28
N ILE A 34 -3.33 -1.10 -7.89
CA ILE A 34 -4.39 -2.06 -7.56
C ILE A 34 -3.71 -3.23 -6.88
N ILE A 35 -4.17 -3.56 -5.69
CA ILE A 35 -3.54 -4.56 -4.82
C ILE A 35 -4.56 -5.65 -4.51
N ASP A 36 -4.14 -6.90 -4.69
CA ASP A 36 -4.95 -8.07 -4.38
C ASP A 36 -4.65 -8.53 -2.94
N PHE A 37 -5.63 -8.38 -2.05
CA PHE A 37 -5.55 -8.80 -0.65
C PHE A 37 -6.25 -10.14 -0.40
N GLY A 38 -6.48 -10.94 -1.44
CA GLY A 38 -7.12 -12.24 -1.30
C GLY A 38 -8.63 -12.17 -1.44
N GLU A 39 -9.27 -13.34 -1.35
CA GLU A 39 -10.70 -13.46 -1.65
C GLU A 39 -11.63 -12.70 -0.71
N VAL A 40 -11.25 -12.60 0.58
CA VAL A 40 -12.10 -11.97 1.58
C VAL A 40 -12.12 -10.46 1.42
N ILE A 41 -10.94 -9.84 1.31
CA ILE A 41 -10.81 -8.39 1.20
C ILE A 41 -10.93 -7.93 -0.24
N GLY A 42 -10.40 -8.72 -1.17
CA GLY A 42 -10.45 -8.43 -2.60
C GLY A 42 -9.40 -7.43 -3.05
N HIS A 43 -9.67 -6.82 -4.19
CA HIS A 43 -8.80 -5.84 -4.80
C HIS A 43 -9.09 -4.45 -4.23
N LYS A 44 -8.03 -3.72 -3.89
CA LYS A 44 -8.14 -2.35 -3.37
C LYS A 44 -7.26 -1.42 -4.20
N LYS A 45 -7.74 -0.20 -4.36
CA LYS A 45 -7.06 0.84 -5.12
C LYS A 45 -6.47 1.86 -4.16
N THR A 46 -5.25 2.29 -4.44
CA THR A 46 -4.60 3.33 -3.65
C THR A 46 -3.64 4.13 -4.53
N SER A 47 -3.23 5.29 -4.02
CA SER A 47 -2.20 6.12 -4.66
C SER A 47 -1.10 6.37 -3.64
N ALA A 48 0.13 6.35 -4.10
CA ALA A 48 1.27 6.60 -3.22
C ALA A 48 2.38 7.32 -3.98
N GLN A 49 3.12 8.18 -3.27
CA GLN A 49 4.21 8.97 -3.84
C GLN A 49 5.49 8.13 -3.91
N LEU A 50 5.52 7.17 -4.83
CA LEU A 50 6.57 6.16 -4.93
C LEU A 50 7.56 6.42 -6.07
N THR A 51 7.40 7.53 -6.80
CA THR A 51 8.09 7.73 -8.07
C THR A 51 9.60 7.94 -7.94
N LYS A 52 10.10 8.20 -6.74
CA LYS A 52 11.55 8.40 -6.54
C LYS A 52 12.32 7.09 -6.69
N HIS A 53 11.80 6.00 -6.13
CA HIS A 53 12.51 4.72 -6.08
C HIS A 53 11.90 3.63 -6.96
N TYR A 54 10.71 3.84 -7.51
CA TYR A 54 9.99 2.77 -8.20
C TYR A 54 9.47 3.22 -9.55
N MET A 55 9.49 2.29 -10.49
CA MET A 55 8.77 2.40 -11.75
C MET A 55 7.54 1.50 -11.67
N PRO A 56 6.41 1.88 -12.27
CA PRO A 56 5.20 1.05 -12.19
C PRO A 56 5.43 -0.41 -12.59
N GLU A 57 6.17 -0.67 -13.67
CA GLU A 57 6.40 -2.03 -14.16
C GLU A 57 7.20 -2.88 -13.18
N ASP A 58 8.03 -2.27 -12.32
CA ASP A 58 8.82 -3.01 -11.34
C ASP A 58 8.01 -3.40 -10.11
N LEU A 59 6.86 -2.76 -9.90
CA LEU A 59 6.00 -3.01 -8.75
C LEU A 59 5.05 -4.18 -8.95
N ILE A 60 4.67 -4.46 -10.18
CA ILE A 60 3.71 -5.53 -10.47
C ILE A 60 4.27 -6.88 -10.02
N GLY A 61 3.47 -7.62 -9.24
CA GLY A 61 3.88 -8.90 -8.67
C GLY A 61 4.54 -8.81 -7.32
N LYS A 62 4.86 -7.61 -6.84
CA LYS A 62 5.47 -7.43 -5.51
C LYS A 62 4.40 -7.47 -4.43
N GLN A 63 4.74 -8.06 -3.29
CA GLN A 63 3.87 -8.02 -2.11
C GLN A 63 4.26 -6.85 -1.23
N VAL A 64 3.25 -6.13 -0.73
CA VAL A 64 3.43 -4.96 0.12
C VAL A 64 2.51 -5.05 1.34
N ALA A 65 2.88 -4.35 2.40
CA ALA A 65 2.05 -4.21 3.59
C ALA A 65 1.23 -2.93 3.49
N ALA A 66 -0.04 -3.01 3.89
CA ALA A 66 -0.93 -1.85 3.89
C ALA A 66 -1.90 -1.93 5.04
N VAL A 67 -2.31 -0.76 5.55
CA VAL A 67 -3.43 -0.68 6.51
C VAL A 67 -4.72 -0.75 5.70
N THR A 68 -5.56 -1.72 6.03
CA THR A 68 -6.77 -2.02 5.25
C THR A 68 -8.05 -1.55 5.91
N ASN A 69 -8.01 -1.08 7.15
CA ASN A 69 -9.21 -0.71 7.89
C ASN A 69 -9.34 0.77 8.22
N PHE A 70 -8.66 1.64 7.48
CA PHE A 70 -9.00 3.06 7.48
C PHE A 70 -10.20 3.31 6.56
N PRO A 71 -11.01 4.33 6.86
CA PRO A 71 -12.01 4.79 5.89
C PRO A 71 -11.32 5.21 4.60
N PRO A 72 -11.95 5.00 3.44
CA PRO A 72 -11.40 5.50 2.17
C PRO A 72 -11.15 7.00 2.23
N LYS A 73 -10.03 7.43 1.65
CA LYS A 73 -9.61 8.83 1.66
C LYS A 73 -9.52 9.35 0.23
N GLN A 74 -10.17 10.49 -0.01
CA GLN A 74 -10.05 11.15 -1.30
C GLN A 74 -8.73 11.91 -1.39
N ILE A 75 -7.97 11.61 -2.45
CA ILE A 75 -6.70 12.27 -2.75
C ILE A 75 -6.82 12.79 -4.18
N GLY A 76 -7.04 14.11 -4.32
CA GLY A 76 -7.35 14.69 -5.62
C GLY A 76 -8.67 14.13 -6.17
N LYS A 77 -8.64 13.58 -7.37
CA LYS A 77 -9.82 12.99 -8.01
C LYS A 77 -9.95 11.49 -7.75
N MET A 78 -9.06 10.93 -6.93
CA MET A 78 -9.00 9.50 -6.67
C MET A 78 -9.32 9.19 -5.21
N ILE A 79 -9.96 8.06 -4.98
CA ILE A 79 -10.22 7.55 -3.62
C ILE A 79 -9.21 6.45 -3.33
N SER A 80 -8.38 6.66 -2.29
CA SER A 80 -7.49 5.64 -1.77
C SER A 80 -8.23 4.82 -0.74
N GLU A 81 -8.29 3.51 -0.96
CA GLU A 81 -9.03 2.58 -0.10
C GLU A 81 -8.16 1.98 1.00
N VAL A 82 -6.85 1.99 0.82
CA VAL A 82 -5.89 1.45 1.79
C VAL A 82 -4.70 2.39 1.89
N LEU A 83 -3.91 2.25 2.96
CA LEU A 83 -2.67 2.99 3.15
C LEU A 83 -1.49 2.03 2.98
N VAL A 84 -0.78 2.14 1.88
CA VAL A 84 0.46 1.37 1.67
C VAL A 84 1.54 1.92 2.59
N LEU A 85 2.26 1.03 3.25
CA LEU A 85 3.25 1.41 4.25
C LEU A 85 4.66 1.48 3.66
N GLY A 86 5.41 2.47 4.11
CA GLY A 86 6.80 2.65 3.73
C GLY A 86 7.59 3.34 4.82
N PHE A 87 8.88 3.10 4.83
CA PHE A 87 9.80 3.85 5.69
C PHE A 87 10.37 5.01 4.89
N PRO A 88 10.52 6.19 5.51
CA PRO A 88 11.14 7.31 4.79
C PRO A 88 12.64 7.07 4.64
N ASP A 89 13.16 7.41 3.46
CA ASP A 89 14.61 7.52 3.30
C ASP A 89 15.09 8.88 3.85
N GLU A 90 16.35 9.24 3.60
CA GLU A 90 16.92 10.49 4.12
C GLU A 90 16.22 11.74 3.57
N GLU A 91 15.54 11.63 2.43
CA GLU A 91 14.81 12.74 1.81
C GLU A 91 13.28 12.59 1.94
N ASN A 92 12.82 11.73 2.84
CA ASN A 92 11.39 11.44 3.09
C ASN A 92 10.68 10.78 1.90
N ASN A 93 11.40 10.07 1.07
CA ASN A 93 10.80 9.25 0.02
C ASN A 93 10.53 7.84 0.54
N PRO A 94 9.34 7.28 0.31
CA PRO A 94 8.99 6.00 0.91
C PRO A 94 9.74 4.82 0.30
N ILE A 95 10.22 3.95 1.19
CA ILE A 95 10.74 2.62 0.84
C ILE A 95 9.71 1.63 1.33
N LEU A 96 9.12 0.86 0.45
CA LEU A 96 7.98 0.00 0.74
C LEU A 96 8.31 -1.09 1.76
N VAL A 97 7.34 -1.36 2.64
CA VAL A 97 7.42 -2.48 3.58
C VAL A 97 6.93 -3.73 2.85
N MET A 98 7.82 -4.69 2.69
CA MET A 98 7.56 -5.92 1.95
C MET A 98 7.96 -7.13 2.77
N PRO A 99 7.23 -8.27 2.68
CA PRO A 99 7.72 -9.50 3.29
C PRO A 99 8.96 -9.99 2.53
N THR A 100 9.89 -10.59 3.24
CA THR A 100 11.13 -11.11 2.64
C THR A 100 10.91 -12.43 1.89
N LYS A 101 9.78 -13.06 2.14
CA LYS A 101 9.36 -14.29 1.46
C LYS A 101 7.88 -14.17 1.13
N LYS A 102 7.46 -14.87 0.09
CA LYS A 102 6.06 -14.86 -0.32
C LYS A 102 5.15 -15.46 0.75
N VAL A 103 4.05 -14.79 1.04
CA VAL A 103 2.99 -15.25 1.94
C VAL A 103 1.65 -15.16 1.23
N ASN A 104 0.60 -15.71 1.84
CA ASN A 104 -0.73 -15.63 1.26
C ASN A 104 -1.28 -14.21 1.36
N ASN A 105 -1.90 -13.73 0.29
CA ASN A 105 -2.53 -12.41 0.29
C ASN A 105 -3.63 -12.35 1.35
N GLY A 106 -3.69 -11.22 2.05
CA GLY A 106 -4.68 -10.99 3.09
C GLY A 106 -4.23 -11.35 4.49
N GLU A 107 -3.07 -11.98 4.64
CA GLU A 107 -2.55 -12.31 5.98
C GLU A 107 -2.32 -11.04 6.79
N LYS A 108 -2.72 -11.08 8.05
CA LYS A 108 -2.60 -9.94 8.97
C LYS A 108 -1.25 -9.99 9.69
N LEU A 109 -0.60 -8.84 9.75
CA LEU A 109 0.64 -8.66 10.50
C LEU A 109 0.37 -8.90 12.00
N PHE A 110 1.29 -9.56 12.63
CA PHE A 110 1.15 -9.84 14.06
C PHE A 110 2.46 -9.63 14.82
#